data_a1ae7a9222d5d3501010ea28307d26f0
#
_entry.id   a1ae7a9222d5d3501010ea28307d26f0
#
_cell.length_a   1.000
_cell.length_b   1.000
_cell.length_c   1.000
_cell.angle_alpha   90.00
_cell.angle_beta   90.00
_cell.angle_gamma   90.00
#
_symmetry.space_group_name_H-M   'P 1'
#
loop_
_entity.id
_entity.type
_entity.pdbx_description
1 polymer ?
#
loop_
_entity_poly.entity_id
_entity_poly.type
_entity_poly.pdbx_seq_one_letter_code
_entity_poly.pdbx_strand_id
1 'polypeptide(L)'
;MNRDVLLGKFKKNVVRFGIGATVFAVTLILKIIVATAEDMIIVNTGIRFYGVIAVITTVLLTAGVIGATGTLALLLTSGFALKKQEVIESADSQPSPVLKVKGKLDPVQIRNSLVTEGDKWMSTVSQANPKEAEEMDVALKSVKDTMAQMDDYQLRLKNLLDSNGADALRDTEEVLDGVEQHICRNVRKLLNIMTVSSPNTQNDLDVVELTAKNCAEDNNRLLQTTKEFIVAVTEFLNSQGDSGSSVNEVEVYKNALTTQIEEGGIYS
;
A
#
# COMPACT_ATOMS: atom_id res chain seq x y z
N MET A 1 -4.68 18.96 -6.94
CA MET A 1 -3.61 19.53 -7.82
C MET A 1 -4.13 19.44 -9.24
N ASN A 2 -4.07 20.49 -10.06
CA ASN A 2 -4.74 20.53 -11.36
C ASN A 2 -4.10 19.51 -12.34
N ARG A 3 -4.91 18.74 -13.09
CA ARG A 3 -4.52 17.71 -14.07
C ARG A 3 -3.51 18.25 -15.10
N ASP A 4 -3.73 19.47 -15.59
CA ASP A 4 -2.86 20.10 -16.58
C ASP A 4 -1.43 20.32 -16.06
N VAL A 5 -1.28 20.61 -14.76
CA VAL A 5 0.03 20.77 -14.10
C VAL A 5 0.74 19.41 -13.99
N LEU A 6 0.01 18.33 -13.69
CA LEU A 6 0.57 16.98 -13.63
C LEU A 6 0.98 16.47 -15.01
N LEU A 7 0.14 16.71 -16.02
CA LEU A 7 0.41 16.34 -17.40
C LEU A 7 1.64 17.08 -17.94
N GLY A 8 1.78 18.37 -17.59
CA GLY A 8 2.96 19.15 -17.89
C GLY A 8 4.24 18.61 -17.24
N LYS A 9 4.18 18.22 -15.96
CA LYS A 9 5.29 17.59 -15.26
C LYS A 9 5.64 16.22 -15.86
N PHE A 10 4.66 15.40 -16.17
CA PHE A 10 4.87 14.10 -16.81
C PHE A 10 5.56 14.22 -18.16
N LYS A 11 5.04 15.07 -19.06
CA LYS A 11 5.67 15.35 -20.37
C LYS A 11 7.13 15.79 -20.22
N LYS A 12 7.41 16.69 -19.27
CA LYS A 12 8.77 17.15 -19.00
C LYS A 12 9.68 16.02 -18.51
N ASN A 13 9.16 15.11 -17.68
CA ASN A 13 9.91 13.95 -17.17
C ASN A 13 10.13 12.89 -18.28
N VAL A 14 9.18 12.69 -19.20
CA VAL A 14 9.34 11.83 -20.38
C VAL A 14 10.51 12.33 -21.25
N VAL A 15 10.56 13.63 -21.53
CA VAL A 15 11.66 14.22 -22.31
C VAL A 15 12.99 14.07 -21.59
N ARG A 16 13.04 14.31 -20.29
CA ARG A 16 14.27 14.14 -19.49
C ARG A 16 14.74 12.68 -19.47
N PHE A 17 13.82 11.72 -19.34
CA PHE A 17 14.13 10.31 -19.42
C PHE A 17 14.66 9.93 -20.81
N GLY A 18 14.04 10.40 -21.88
CA GLY A 18 14.50 10.21 -23.25
C GLY A 18 15.94 10.68 -23.44
N ILE A 19 16.28 11.88 -22.96
CA ILE A 19 17.65 12.42 -23.02
C ILE A 19 18.60 11.54 -22.18
N GLY A 20 18.25 11.18 -20.95
CA GLY A 20 19.07 10.33 -20.09
C GLY A 20 19.34 8.95 -20.70
N ALA A 21 18.32 8.31 -21.26
CA ALA A 21 18.43 7.02 -21.93
C ALA A 21 19.31 7.09 -23.18
N THR A 22 19.20 8.17 -23.97
CA THR A 22 20.05 8.37 -25.16
C THR A 22 21.51 8.57 -24.77
N VAL A 23 21.79 9.40 -23.75
CA VAL A 23 23.15 9.60 -23.26
C VAL A 23 23.75 8.28 -22.77
N PHE A 24 22.98 7.50 -22.00
CA PHE A 24 23.41 6.17 -21.53
C PHE A 24 23.71 5.23 -22.69
N ALA A 25 22.85 5.13 -23.70
CA ALA A 25 23.05 4.28 -24.86
C ALA A 25 24.31 4.68 -25.66
N VAL A 26 24.53 5.97 -25.89
CA VAL A 26 25.72 6.47 -26.57
C VAL A 26 27.00 6.16 -25.80
N THR A 27 27.00 6.38 -24.48
CA THR A 27 28.18 6.07 -23.65
C THR A 27 28.47 4.57 -23.55
N LEU A 28 27.42 3.73 -23.55
CA LEU A 28 27.56 2.28 -23.59
C LEU A 28 28.21 1.81 -24.93
N ILE A 29 27.71 2.32 -26.05
CA ILE A 29 28.26 2.02 -27.37
C ILE A 29 29.74 2.45 -27.44
N LEU A 30 30.05 3.65 -26.95
CA LEU A 30 31.42 4.16 -26.92
C LEU A 30 32.34 3.25 -26.09
N LYS A 31 31.87 2.79 -24.95
CA LYS A 31 32.61 1.85 -24.08
C LYS A 31 32.88 0.52 -24.78
N ILE A 32 31.89 -0.01 -25.50
CA ILE A 32 32.04 -1.25 -26.28
C ILE A 32 33.08 -1.07 -27.38
N ILE A 33 33.02 0.03 -28.13
CA ILE A 33 33.98 0.35 -29.20
C ILE A 33 35.40 0.41 -28.64
N VAL A 34 35.61 1.15 -27.55
CA VAL A 34 36.94 1.28 -26.93
C VAL A 34 37.44 -0.09 -26.43
N ALA A 35 36.60 -0.92 -25.86
CA ALA A 35 36.95 -2.26 -25.41
C ALA A 35 37.27 -3.21 -26.57
N THR A 36 36.53 -3.13 -27.69
CA THR A 36 36.74 -3.97 -28.88
C THR A 36 37.97 -3.57 -29.67
N ALA A 37 38.32 -2.26 -29.65
CA ALA A 37 39.47 -1.70 -30.38
C ALA A 37 40.73 -1.61 -29.47
N GLU A 38 40.77 -2.26 -28.32
CA GLU A 38 41.83 -2.17 -27.32
C GLU A 38 43.24 -2.37 -27.95
N ASP A 39 43.47 -3.50 -28.63
CA ASP A 39 44.75 -3.81 -29.23
C ASP A 39 45.19 -2.79 -30.24
N MET A 40 44.25 -2.31 -31.07
CA MET A 40 44.55 -1.32 -32.10
C MET A 40 44.89 0.05 -31.50
N ILE A 41 44.22 0.45 -30.43
CA ILE A 41 44.50 1.70 -29.73
C ILE A 41 45.84 1.63 -29.02
N ILE A 42 46.15 0.53 -28.36
CA ILE A 42 47.43 0.34 -27.64
C ILE A 42 48.61 0.38 -28.60
N VAL A 43 48.49 -0.28 -29.76
CA VAL A 43 49.55 -0.30 -30.79
C VAL A 43 49.81 1.08 -31.38
N ASN A 44 48.74 1.85 -31.65
CA ASN A 44 48.88 3.15 -32.33
C ASN A 44 49.19 4.32 -31.38
N THR A 45 48.72 4.29 -30.14
CA THR A 45 48.77 5.44 -29.19
C THR A 45 49.48 5.15 -27.87
N GLY A 46 49.74 3.88 -27.59
CA GLY A 46 50.38 3.41 -26.39
C GLY A 46 49.45 3.14 -25.23
N ILE A 47 49.86 2.25 -24.32
CA ILE A 47 49.08 1.72 -23.17
C ILE A 47 48.63 2.81 -22.21
N ARG A 48 49.39 3.87 -22.03
CA ARG A 48 49.02 4.98 -21.13
C ARG A 48 47.85 5.76 -21.67
N PHE A 49 47.80 5.99 -22.96
CA PHE A 49 46.71 6.74 -23.59
C PHE A 49 45.43 5.91 -23.62
N TYR A 50 45.50 4.62 -23.86
CA TYR A 50 44.38 3.69 -23.71
C TYR A 50 43.81 3.73 -22.30
N GLY A 51 44.68 3.67 -21.26
CA GLY A 51 44.23 3.77 -19.87
C GLY A 51 43.42 5.03 -19.54
N VAL A 52 43.84 6.17 -20.07
CA VAL A 52 43.07 7.45 -19.89
C VAL A 52 41.70 7.37 -20.58
N ILE A 53 41.63 6.88 -21.81
CA ILE A 53 40.35 6.74 -22.54
C ILE A 53 39.44 5.74 -21.81
N ALA A 54 39.96 4.63 -21.34
CA ALA A 54 39.18 3.63 -20.60
C ALA A 54 38.60 4.18 -19.30
N VAL A 55 39.35 5.01 -18.56
CA VAL A 55 38.86 5.67 -17.35
C VAL A 55 37.77 6.70 -17.70
N ILE A 56 37.99 7.57 -18.69
CA ILE A 56 37.03 8.59 -19.12
C ILE A 56 35.71 7.92 -19.54
N THR A 57 35.75 6.89 -20.36
CA THR A 57 34.55 6.17 -20.84
C THR A 57 33.80 5.48 -19.69
N THR A 58 34.53 4.99 -18.67
CA THR A 58 33.93 4.38 -17.47
C THR A 58 33.22 5.42 -16.63
N VAL A 59 33.82 6.58 -16.40
CA VAL A 59 33.20 7.68 -15.64
C VAL A 59 31.95 8.20 -16.36
N LEU A 60 32.01 8.37 -17.69
CA LEU A 60 30.84 8.80 -18.49
C LEU A 60 29.71 7.76 -18.42
N LEU A 61 30.03 6.47 -18.51
CA LEU A 61 29.02 5.42 -18.39
C LEU A 61 28.37 5.42 -17.01
N THR A 62 29.14 5.57 -15.94
CA THR A 62 28.62 5.64 -14.58
C THR A 62 27.68 6.84 -14.40
N ALA A 63 28.07 8.00 -14.89
CA ALA A 63 27.23 9.20 -14.87
C ALA A 63 25.94 9.00 -15.68
N GLY A 64 26.01 8.32 -16.84
CA GLY A 64 24.86 7.95 -17.67
C GLY A 64 23.89 7.03 -16.95
N VAL A 65 24.37 6.02 -16.21
CA VAL A 65 23.55 5.11 -15.42
C VAL A 65 22.79 5.88 -14.31
N ILE A 66 23.51 6.71 -13.54
CA ILE A 66 22.91 7.51 -12.46
C ILE A 66 21.85 8.47 -13.04
N GLY A 67 22.14 9.11 -14.17
CA GLY A 67 21.19 10.01 -14.84
C GLY A 67 19.93 9.27 -15.33
N ALA A 68 20.08 8.11 -15.96
CA ALA A 68 18.96 7.32 -16.46
C ALA A 68 18.08 6.77 -15.33
N THR A 69 18.68 6.23 -14.27
CA THR A 69 17.92 5.70 -13.11
C THR A 69 17.19 6.79 -12.35
N GLY A 70 17.82 7.94 -12.13
CA GLY A 70 17.18 9.09 -11.48
C GLY A 70 15.99 9.63 -12.28
N THR A 71 16.12 9.74 -13.61
CA THR A 71 15.02 10.20 -14.46
C THR A 71 13.90 9.16 -14.60
N LEU A 72 14.22 7.86 -14.57
CA LEU A 72 13.22 6.79 -14.54
C LEU A 72 12.38 6.84 -13.26
N ALA A 73 12.99 7.04 -12.11
CA ALA A 73 12.27 7.19 -10.85
C ALA A 73 11.31 8.39 -10.88
N LEU A 74 11.74 9.54 -11.42
CA LEU A 74 10.86 10.71 -11.61
C LEU A 74 9.73 10.46 -12.59
N LEU A 75 9.95 9.66 -13.64
CA LEU A 75 8.92 9.29 -14.59
C LEU A 75 7.87 8.40 -13.94
N LEU A 76 8.28 7.38 -13.18
CA LEU A 76 7.39 6.46 -12.50
C LEU A 76 6.52 7.19 -11.48
N THR A 77 7.11 8.03 -10.62
CA THR A 77 6.35 8.80 -9.63
C THR A 77 5.34 9.75 -10.26
N SER A 78 5.70 10.42 -11.36
CA SER A 78 4.76 11.29 -12.08
C SER A 78 3.67 10.51 -12.84
N GLY A 79 3.98 9.32 -13.34
CA GLY A 79 3.04 8.40 -13.99
C GLY A 79 1.99 7.86 -13.00
N PHE A 80 2.42 7.44 -11.80
CA PHE A 80 1.52 7.01 -10.74
C PHE A 80 0.59 8.16 -10.29
N ALA A 81 1.12 9.38 -10.17
CA ALA A 81 0.30 10.55 -9.81
C ALA A 81 -0.77 10.88 -10.86
N LEU A 82 -0.45 10.73 -12.17
CA LEU A 82 -1.41 10.91 -13.25
C LEU A 82 -2.47 9.82 -13.27
N LYS A 83 -2.07 8.55 -13.14
CA LYS A 83 -3.00 7.41 -13.11
C LYS A 83 -3.96 7.53 -11.93
N LYS A 84 -3.47 7.97 -10.76
CA LYS A 84 -4.30 8.22 -9.58
C LYS A 84 -5.35 9.29 -9.86
N GLN A 85 -5.00 10.36 -10.58
CA GLN A 85 -5.94 11.43 -10.90
C GLN A 85 -6.95 11.03 -12.00
N GLU A 86 -6.54 10.19 -12.94
CA GLU A 86 -7.43 9.66 -13.99
C GLU A 86 -8.49 8.72 -13.39
N VAL A 87 -8.12 7.91 -12.39
CA VAL A 87 -9.05 7.08 -11.62
C VAL A 87 -10.04 7.94 -10.83
N ILE A 88 -9.59 9.07 -10.27
CA ILE A 88 -10.46 10.00 -9.54
C ILE A 88 -11.41 10.73 -10.50
N GLU A 89 -10.96 11.13 -11.69
CA GLU A 89 -11.79 11.84 -12.69
C GLU A 89 -12.76 10.92 -13.42
N SER A 90 -12.35 9.66 -13.72
CA SER A 90 -13.25 8.66 -14.32
C SER A 90 -14.31 8.16 -13.33
N ALA A 91 -14.02 8.18 -12.03
CA ALA A 91 -15.01 7.92 -10.98
C ALA A 91 -16.07 9.04 -10.85
N ASP A 92 -15.75 10.25 -11.28
CA ASP A 92 -16.68 11.38 -11.27
C ASP A 92 -17.60 11.43 -12.51
N SER A 93 -17.34 10.63 -13.53
CA SER A 93 -18.04 10.66 -14.83
C SER A 93 -19.10 9.57 -15.05
N GLN A 94 -19.30 8.63 -14.10
CA GLN A 94 -20.39 7.66 -14.16
C GLN A 94 -21.26 7.74 -12.91
N PRO A 95 -22.59 7.94 -13.06
CA PRO A 95 -23.51 7.85 -11.94
C PRO A 95 -23.80 6.39 -11.62
N SER A 96 -22.86 5.70 -10.99
CA SER A 96 -23.19 4.54 -10.17
C SER A 96 -23.49 5.04 -8.76
N PRO A 97 -24.51 4.51 -8.07
CA PRO A 97 -24.84 4.93 -6.72
C PRO A 97 -23.80 4.39 -5.72
N VAL A 98 -22.57 4.82 -5.87
CA VAL A 98 -21.57 4.66 -4.82
C VAL A 98 -21.84 5.76 -3.83
N LEU A 99 -22.53 5.42 -2.76
CA LEU A 99 -22.75 6.28 -1.60
C LEU A 99 -21.41 6.86 -1.14
N LYS A 100 -21.11 8.10 -1.57
CA LYS A 100 -20.07 8.94 -0.95
C LYS A 100 -20.56 9.34 0.44
N VAL A 101 -20.46 8.43 1.40
CA VAL A 101 -20.69 8.76 2.80
C VAL A 101 -19.40 9.39 3.33
N LYS A 102 -19.35 10.72 3.33
CA LYS A 102 -18.46 11.50 4.19
C LYS A 102 -18.97 11.34 5.64
N GLY A 103 -18.65 10.21 6.28
CA GLY A 103 -19.09 9.93 7.65
C GLY A 103 -18.38 8.70 8.21
N LYS A 104 -18.39 8.58 9.53
CA LYS A 104 -17.94 7.40 10.25
C LYS A 104 -18.79 6.20 9.78
N LEU A 105 -18.15 5.12 9.38
CA LEU A 105 -18.85 3.89 8.98
C LEU A 105 -19.39 3.20 10.24
N ASP A 106 -20.57 2.61 10.13
CA ASP A 106 -21.12 1.77 11.19
C ASP A 106 -20.56 0.34 11.08
N PRO A 107 -19.72 -0.11 12.03
CA PRO A 107 -19.09 -1.42 12.00
C PRO A 107 -20.12 -2.57 11.98
N VAL A 108 -21.24 -2.41 12.71
CA VAL A 108 -22.31 -3.42 12.76
C VAL A 108 -22.98 -3.57 11.38
N GLN A 109 -23.26 -2.44 10.72
CA GLN A 109 -23.85 -2.46 9.38
C GLN A 109 -22.90 -3.09 8.37
N ILE A 110 -21.61 -2.75 8.40
CA ILE A 110 -20.60 -3.32 7.49
C ILE A 110 -20.49 -4.84 7.71
N ARG A 111 -20.44 -5.30 8.96
CA ARG A 111 -20.40 -6.73 9.29
C ARG A 111 -21.63 -7.48 8.79
N ASN A 112 -22.82 -6.96 9.04
CA ASN A 112 -24.06 -7.58 8.57
C ASN A 112 -24.11 -7.66 7.04
N SER A 113 -23.63 -6.62 6.35
CA SER A 113 -23.51 -6.62 4.89
C SER A 113 -22.50 -7.66 4.41
N LEU A 114 -21.36 -7.82 5.09
CA LEU A 114 -20.36 -8.83 4.75
C LEU A 114 -20.90 -10.26 4.89
N VAL A 115 -21.66 -10.52 5.95
CA VAL A 115 -22.31 -11.83 6.11
C VAL A 115 -23.32 -12.07 5.00
N THR A 116 -24.23 -11.13 4.76
CA THR A 116 -25.32 -11.28 3.79
C THR A 116 -24.79 -11.43 2.35
N GLU A 117 -23.91 -10.53 1.91
CA GLU A 117 -23.37 -10.58 0.55
C GLU A 117 -22.36 -11.71 0.38
N GLY A 118 -21.56 -12.00 1.42
CA GLY A 118 -20.63 -13.13 1.43
C GLY A 118 -21.35 -14.46 1.30
N ASP A 119 -22.41 -14.70 2.07
CA ASP A 119 -23.18 -15.94 2.00
C ASP A 119 -23.89 -16.09 0.64
N LYS A 120 -24.39 -15.00 0.07
CA LYS A 120 -24.97 -14.98 -1.28
C LYS A 120 -23.92 -15.35 -2.34
N TRP A 121 -22.73 -14.77 -2.28
CA TRP A 121 -21.62 -15.11 -3.17
C TRP A 121 -21.23 -16.56 -3.02
N MET A 122 -21.02 -17.04 -1.79
CA MET A 122 -20.62 -18.40 -1.50
C MET A 122 -21.66 -19.42 -2.00
N SER A 123 -22.95 -19.12 -1.84
CA SER A 123 -24.01 -20.02 -2.34
C SER A 123 -23.97 -20.17 -3.87
N THR A 124 -23.61 -19.12 -4.61
CA THR A 124 -23.53 -19.15 -6.07
C THR A 124 -22.24 -19.81 -6.56
N VAL A 125 -21.10 -19.45 -5.96
CA VAL A 125 -19.78 -20.00 -6.34
C VAL A 125 -19.69 -21.49 -6.02
N SER A 126 -20.22 -21.95 -4.87
CA SER A 126 -20.21 -23.35 -4.48
C SER A 126 -20.97 -24.24 -5.45
N GLN A 127 -22.00 -23.71 -6.13
CA GLN A 127 -22.75 -24.45 -7.16
C GLN A 127 -22.00 -24.54 -8.49
N ALA A 128 -21.22 -23.50 -8.83
CA ALA A 128 -20.51 -23.43 -10.11
C ALA A 128 -19.09 -24.03 -10.03
N ASN A 129 -18.33 -23.71 -8.98
CA ASN A 129 -16.91 -24.06 -8.80
C ASN A 129 -16.57 -24.41 -7.34
N PRO A 130 -16.78 -25.67 -6.90
CA PRO A 130 -16.60 -26.07 -5.50
C PRO A 130 -15.18 -25.83 -4.95
N LYS A 131 -14.16 -25.97 -5.80
CA LYS A 131 -12.76 -25.80 -5.39
C LYS A 131 -12.43 -24.33 -5.07
N GLU A 132 -12.88 -23.42 -5.92
CA GLU A 132 -12.68 -21.98 -5.72
C GLU A 132 -13.53 -21.45 -4.56
N ALA A 133 -14.69 -22.08 -4.32
CA ALA A 133 -15.53 -21.81 -3.18
C ALA A 133 -14.77 -22.03 -1.84
N GLU A 134 -13.94 -23.05 -1.74
CA GLU A 134 -13.16 -23.34 -0.52
C GLU A 134 -12.14 -22.24 -0.23
N GLU A 135 -11.38 -21.78 -1.25
CA GLU A 135 -10.40 -20.70 -1.09
C GLU A 135 -11.08 -19.37 -0.75
N MET A 136 -12.18 -19.06 -1.40
CA MET A 136 -13.00 -17.88 -1.14
C MET A 136 -13.57 -17.88 0.28
N ASP A 137 -14.08 -19.03 0.76
CA ASP A 137 -14.63 -19.18 2.11
C ASP A 137 -13.57 -18.91 3.18
N VAL A 138 -12.36 -19.44 2.99
CA VAL A 138 -11.23 -19.18 3.90
C VAL A 138 -10.92 -17.69 3.96
N ALA A 139 -10.85 -17.00 2.80
CA ALA A 139 -10.57 -15.57 2.76
C ALA A 139 -11.69 -14.74 3.42
N LEU A 140 -12.95 -15.00 3.08
CA LEU A 140 -14.10 -14.30 3.67
C LEU A 140 -14.23 -14.55 5.17
N LYS A 141 -13.97 -15.77 5.62
CA LYS A 141 -13.93 -16.11 7.04
C LYS A 141 -12.84 -15.32 7.76
N SER A 142 -11.63 -15.26 7.19
CA SER A 142 -10.55 -14.45 7.77
C SER A 142 -10.94 -12.98 7.92
N VAL A 143 -11.61 -12.39 6.93
CA VAL A 143 -12.13 -11.01 7.00
C VAL A 143 -13.18 -10.85 8.10
N LYS A 144 -14.12 -11.81 8.23
CA LYS A 144 -15.13 -11.81 9.31
C LYS A 144 -14.47 -11.89 10.69
N ASP A 145 -13.46 -12.75 10.82
CA ASP A 145 -12.73 -12.94 12.07
C ASP A 145 -11.95 -11.69 12.50
N THR A 146 -11.38 -10.93 11.54
CA THR A 146 -10.68 -9.67 11.85
C THR A 146 -11.63 -8.61 12.42
N MET A 147 -12.86 -8.50 11.91
CA MET A 147 -13.86 -7.58 12.47
C MET A 147 -14.29 -8.00 13.88
N ALA A 148 -14.46 -9.29 14.14
CA ALA A 148 -14.82 -9.79 15.47
C ALA A 148 -13.70 -9.56 16.50
N GLN A 149 -12.44 -9.74 16.09
CA GLN A 149 -11.28 -9.46 16.95
C GLN A 149 -11.15 -7.96 17.27
N MET A 150 -11.46 -7.08 16.32
CA MET A 150 -11.43 -5.63 16.56
C MET A 150 -12.43 -5.21 17.66
N ASP A 151 -13.64 -5.77 17.65
CA ASP A 151 -14.63 -5.52 18.70
C ASP A 151 -14.11 -5.97 20.08
N ASP A 152 -13.48 -7.16 20.15
CA ASP A 152 -12.89 -7.65 21.38
C ASP A 152 -11.77 -6.73 21.88
N TYR A 153 -10.93 -6.23 21.01
CA TYR A 153 -9.88 -5.29 21.39
C TYR A 153 -10.42 -3.94 21.87
N GLN A 154 -11.44 -3.39 21.25
CA GLN A 154 -12.10 -2.18 21.74
C GLN A 154 -12.72 -2.40 23.14
N LEU A 155 -13.41 -3.51 23.33
CA LEU A 155 -14.01 -3.83 24.63
C LEU A 155 -12.93 -4.02 25.72
N ARG A 156 -11.82 -4.68 25.39
CA ARG A 156 -10.70 -4.88 26.32
C ARG A 156 -10.06 -3.56 26.70
N LEU A 157 -9.75 -2.70 25.73
CA LEU A 157 -9.16 -1.39 26.00
C LEU A 157 -10.08 -0.55 26.88
N LYS A 158 -11.37 -0.48 26.54
CA LYS A 158 -12.36 0.24 27.33
C LYS A 158 -12.40 -0.25 28.77
N ASN A 159 -12.52 -1.56 29.00
CA ASN A 159 -12.52 -2.14 30.34
C ASN A 159 -11.23 -1.84 31.12
N LEU A 160 -10.09 -1.84 30.42
CA LEU A 160 -8.79 -1.51 30.99
C LEU A 160 -8.72 -0.05 31.45
N LEU A 161 -9.17 0.88 30.61
CA LEU A 161 -9.20 2.32 30.93
C LEU A 161 -10.20 2.64 32.06
N ASP A 162 -11.40 2.08 31.99
CA ASP A 162 -12.44 2.28 33.00
C ASP A 162 -11.98 1.75 34.40
N SER A 163 -11.27 0.62 34.41
CA SER A 163 -10.77 0.01 35.66
C SER A 163 -9.64 0.80 36.31
N ASN A 164 -8.87 1.56 35.52
CA ASN A 164 -7.71 2.29 36.03
C ASN A 164 -7.95 3.80 36.18
N GLY A 165 -9.16 4.31 35.84
CA GLY A 165 -9.50 5.73 35.97
C GLY A 165 -8.63 6.64 35.07
N ALA A 166 -8.18 6.12 33.93
CA ALA A 166 -7.14 6.73 33.11
C ALA A 166 -7.69 7.76 32.11
N ASP A 167 -8.17 8.89 32.60
CA ASP A 167 -8.53 10.04 31.74
C ASP A 167 -7.34 10.52 30.86
N ALA A 168 -6.10 10.21 31.28
CA ALA A 168 -4.89 10.58 30.55
C ALA A 168 -4.67 9.82 29.23
N LEU A 169 -5.41 8.73 29.00
CA LEU A 169 -5.25 7.87 27.82
C LEU A 169 -6.46 7.91 26.87
N ARG A 170 -7.25 8.98 26.88
CA ARG A 170 -8.40 9.15 25.93
C ARG A 170 -7.97 9.05 24.46
N ASP A 171 -6.78 9.53 24.14
CA ASP A 171 -6.23 9.45 22.78
C ASP A 171 -6.07 7.99 22.30
N THR A 172 -5.98 7.02 23.22
CA THR A 172 -5.88 5.59 22.84
C THR A 172 -7.17 5.04 22.28
N GLU A 173 -8.33 5.50 22.75
CA GLU A 173 -9.64 5.13 22.19
C GLU A 173 -9.79 5.68 20.77
N GLU A 174 -9.33 6.91 20.51
CA GLU A 174 -9.37 7.51 19.17
C GLU A 174 -8.52 6.74 18.17
N VAL A 175 -7.37 6.21 18.60
CA VAL A 175 -6.51 5.37 17.75
C VAL A 175 -7.23 4.07 17.38
N LEU A 176 -7.86 3.39 18.34
CA LEU A 176 -8.61 2.17 18.07
C LEU A 176 -9.84 2.44 17.18
N ASP A 177 -10.54 3.52 17.39
CA ASP A 177 -11.62 4.00 16.52
C ASP A 177 -11.09 4.20 15.07
N GLY A 178 -9.89 4.76 14.92
CA GLY A 178 -9.23 4.92 13.64
C GLY A 178 -8.94 3.58 12.96
N VAL A 179 -8.42 2.60 13.71
CA VAL A 179 -8.17 1.23 13.21
C VAL A 179 -9.48 0.57 12.76
N GLU A 180 -10.53 0.61 13.60
CA GLU A 180 -11.84 0.05 13.25
C GLU A 180 -12.40 0.67 11.97
N GLN A 181 -12.33 1.98 11.85
CA GLN A 181 -12.78 2.68 10.64
C GLN A 181 -11.95 2.29 9.41
N HIS A 182 -10.68 1.96 9.58
CA HIS A 182 -9.83 1.49 8.49
C HIS A 182 -10.23 0.07 8.07
N ILE A 183 -10.42 -0.85 9.02
CA ILE A 183 -10.92 -2.20 8.78
C ILE A 183 -12.29 -2.14 8.07
N CYS A 184 -13.21 -1.29 8.54
CA CYS A 184 -14.51 -1.10 7.90
C CYS A 184 -14.39 -0.60 6.45
N ARG A 185 -13.42 0.28 6.15
CA ARG A 185 -13.16 0.74 4.77
C ARG A 185 -12.65 -0.37 3.88
N ASN A 186 -11.72 -1.21 4.38
CA ASN A 186 -11.22 -2.36 3.62
C ASN A 186 -12.35 -3.34 3.30
N VAL A 187 -13.18 -3.67 4.29
CA VAL A 187 -14.34 -4.55 4.09
C VAL A 187 -15.35 -3.94 3.13
N ARG A 188 -15.62 -2.63 3.22
CA ARG A 188 -16.51 -1.95 2.29
C ARG A 188 -16.00 -1.98 0.86
N LYS A 189 -14.68 -1.86 0.65
CA LYS A 189 -14.06 -2.02 -0.67
C LYS A 189 -14.32 -3.40 -1.25
N LEU A 190 -14.16 -4.45 -0.44
CA LEU A 190 -14.49 -5.81 -0.83
C LEU A 190 -15.98 -5.95 -1.21
N LEU A 191 -16.90 -5.45 -0.37
CA LEU A 191 -18.34 -5.46 -0.63
C LEU A 191 -18.71 -4.76 -1.94
N ASN A 192 -18.09 -3.61 -2.22
CA ASN A 192 -18.32 -2.88 -3.46
C ASN A 192 -17.87 -3.70 -4.69
N ILE A 193 -16.74 -4.38 -4.60
CA ILE A 193 -16.26 -5.25 -5.68
C ILE A 193 -17.22 -6.44 -5.86
N MET A 194 -17.63 -7.11 -4.80
CA MET A 194 -18.62 -8.21 -4.85
C MET A 194 -19.94 -7.76 -5.49
N THR A 195 -20.37 -6.52 -5.25
CA THR A 195 -21.64 -6.00 -5.79
C THR A 195 -21.57 -5.77 -7.30
N VAL A 196 -20.41 -5.39 -7.85
CA VAL A 196 -20.26 -5.10 -9.29
C VAL A 196 -19.74 -6.30 -10.11
N SER A 197 -19.23 -7.32 -9.46
CA SER A 197 -18.69 -8.53 -10.07
C SER A 197 -19.74 -9.63 -10.21
N SER A 198 -19.54 -10.53 -11.16
CA SER A 198 -20.42 -11.68 -11.41
C SER A 198 -19.80 -12.99 -10.90
N PRO A 199 -20.48 -13.72 -10.01
CA PRO A 199 -19.97 -15.00 -9.50
C PRO A 199 -19.86 -16.10 -10.55
N ASN A 200 -20.36 -15.87 -11.77
CA ASN A 200 -20.32 -16.84 -12.88
C ASN A 200 -19.14 -16.59 -13.84
N THR A 201 -18.35 -15.54 -13.63
CA THR A 201 -17.24 -15.16 -14.50
C THR A 201 -15.93 -15.42 -13.78
N GLN A 202 -15.05 -16.24 -14.34
CA GLN A 202 -13.77 -16.61 -13.72
C GLN A 202 -12.93 -15.39 -13.33
N ASN A 203 -12.77 -14.43 -14.23
CA ASN A 203 -11.99 -13.22 -13.97
C ASN A 203 -12.56 -12.41 -12.79
N ASP A 204 -13.86 -12.37 -12.61
CA ASP A 204 -14.49 -11.67 -11.49
C ASP A 204 -14.31 -12.43 -10.17
N LEU A 205 -14.34 -13.78 -10.22
CA LEU A 205 -14.03 -14.63 -9.07
C LEU A 205 -12.59 -14.37 -8.59
N ASP A 206 -11.62 -14.40 -9.50
CA ASP A 206 -10.20 -14.15 -9.19
C ASP A 206 -10.00 -12.76 -8.55
N VAL A 207 -10.69 -11.74 -9.06
CA VAL A 207 -10.61 -10.36 -8.54
C VAL A 207 -11.21 -10.28 -7.13
N VAL A 208 -12.36 -10.88 -6.87
CA VAL A 208 -13.00 -10.87 -5.55
C VAL A 208 -12.16 -11.66 -4.55
N GLU A 209 -11.67 -12.84 -4.93
CA GLU A 209 -10.81 -13.67 -4.08
C GLU A 209 -9.51 -12.93 -3.70
N LEU A 210 -8.82 -12.37 -4.68
CA LEU A 210 -7.60 -11.59 -4.44
C LEU A 210 -7.88 -10.39 -3.52
N THR A 211 -9.01 -9.70 -3.73
CA THR A 211 -9.40 -8.57 -2.89
C THR A 211 -9.72 -9.02 -1.47
N ALA A 212 -10.38 -10.18 -1.29
CA ALA A 212 -10.66 -10.73 0.03
C ALA A 212 -9.38 -11.13 0.76
N LYS A 213 -8.43 -11.79 0.07
CA LYS A 213 -7.11 -12.14 0.61
C LYS A 213 -6.33 -10.88 1.06
N ASN A 214 -6.23 -9.87 0.21
CA ASN A 214 -5.56 -8.62 0.53
C ASN A 214 -6.24 -7.89 1.70
N CYS A 215 -7.57 -7.85 1.73
CA CYS A 215 -8.33 -7.29 2.84
C CYS A 215 -8.03 -8.01 4.17
N ALA A 216 -7.98 -9.34 4.14
CA ALA A 216 -7.66 -10.14 5.31
C ALA A 216 -6.23 -9.91 5.80
N GLU A 217 -5.25 -9.85 4.89
CA GLU A 217 -3.83 -9.61 5.22
C GLU A 217 -3.63 -8.22 5.84
N ASP A 218 -4.18 -7.17 5.22
CA ASP A 218 -4.08 -5.80 5.72
C ASP A 218 -4.74 -5.64 7.08
N ASN A 219 -5.93 -6.23 7.27
CA ASN A 219 -6.63 -6.21 8.54
C ASN A 219 -5.87 -6.98 9.63
N ASN A 220 -5.32 -8.16 9.31
CA ASN A 220 -4.53 -8.95 10.25
C ASN A 220 -3.26 -8.21 10.70
N ARG A 221 -2.58 -7.51 9.79
CA ARG A 221 -1.42 -6.67 10.13
C ARG A 221 -1.79 -5.55 11.10
N LEU A 222 -2.90 -4.86 10.85
CA LEU A 222 -3.42 -3.84 11.76
C LEU A 222 -3.77 -4.41 13.13
N LEU A 223 -4.44 -5.57 13.18
CA LEU A 223 -4.80 -6.23 14.42
C LEU A 223 -3.58 -6.68 15.23
N GLN A 224 -2.53 -7.16 14.57
CA GLN A 224 -1.29 -7.52 15.25
C GLN A 224 -0.66 -6.30 15.95
N THR A 225 -0.53 -5.17 15.24
CA THR A 225 -0.01 -3.94 15.82
C THR A 225 -0.95 -3.39 16.92
N THR A 226 -2.27 -3.53 16.75
CA THR A 226 -3.27 -3.16 17.77
C THR A 226 -3.12 -4.00 19.05
N LYS A 227 -2.88 -5.29 18.91
CA LYS A 227 -2.61 -6.18 20.06
C LYS A 227 -1.37 -5.72 20.83
N GLU A 228 -0.28 -5.43 20.13
CA GLU A 228 0.97 -4.93 20.73
C GLU A 228 0.75 -3.58 21.43
N PHE A 229 -0.03 -2.69 20.81
CA PHE A 229 -0.43 -1.42 21.42
C PHE A 229 -1.21 -1.62 22.74
N ILE A 230 -2.21 -2.53 22.77
CA ILE A 230 -2.98 -2.82 24.00
C ILE A 230 -2.08 -3.41 25.09
N VAL A 231 -1.13 -4.26 24.73
CA VAL A 231 -0.14 -4.79 25.67
C VAL A 231 0.70 -3.66 26.25
N ALA A 232 1.23 -2.76 25.44
CA ALA A 232 2.01 -1.61 25.90
C ALA A 232 1.20 -0.67 26.81
N VAL A 233 -0.08 -0.43 26.49
CA VAL A 233 -1.00 0.32 27.37
C VAL A 233 -1.20 -0.39 28.72
N THR A 234 -1.35 -1.72 28.70
CA THR A 234 -1.51 -2.52 29.90
C THR A 234 -0.26 -2.45 30.80
N GLU A 235 0.92 -2.57 30.21
CA GLU A 235 2.20 -2.47 30.92
C GLU A 235 2.41 -1.07 31.50
N PHE A 236 2.07 -0.03 30.75
CA PHE A 236 2.10 1.35 31.23
C PHE A 236 1.21 1.56 32.46
N LEU A 237 -0.03 1.06 32.42
CA LEU A 237 -0.96 1.19 33.54
C LEU A 237 -0.53 0.39 34.77
N ASN A 238 0.09 -0.78 34.56
CA ASN A 238 0.60 -1.61 35.66
C ASN A 238 1.89 -1.05 36.27
N SER A 239 2.65 -0.29 35.52
CA SER A 239 3.92 0.33 35.97
C SER A 239 3.74 1.65 36.69
N GLN A 240 2.54 1.97 37.18
CA GLN A 240 2.25 3.24 37.88
C GLN A 240 3.27 3.52 39.01
N GLY A 241 4.37 4.16 38.68
CA GLY A 241 5.40 4.58 39.61
C GLY A 241 6.83 4.48 39.09
N ASP A 242 7.12 3.78 38.05
CA ASP A 242 8.47 3.60 37.53
C ASP A 242 8.58 3.93 36.04
N SER A 243 8.93 5.20 35.81
CA SER A 243 9.75 5.72 34.70
C SER A 243 9.31 5.59 33.24
N GLY A 244 9.56 6.67 32.53
CA GLY A 244 9.63 7.04 31.13
C GLY A 244 9.81 6.00 30.00
N SER A 245 10.06 4.74 30.29
CA SER A 245 10.23 3.68 29.27
C SER A 245 8.90 3.24 28.70
N SER A 246 7.91 2.96 29.53
CA SER A 246 6.59 2.46 29.13
C SER A 246 5.73 3.50 28.37
N VAL A 247 5.91 4.80 28.69
CA VAL A 247 5.26 5.89 27.93
C VAL A 247 5.76 5.92 26.50
N ASN A 248 7.06 5.70 26.31
CA ASN A 248 7.67 5.71 24.99
C ASN A 248 7.19 4.55 24.10
N GLU A 249 6.94 3.38 24.68
CA GLU A 249 6.41 2.21 23.96
C GLU A 249 4.97 2.43 23.48
N VAL A 250 4.09 2.96 24.32
CA VAL A 250 2.73 3.34 23.93
C VAL A 250 2.75 4.32 22.75
N GLU A 251 3.59 5.33 22.82
CA GLU A 251 3.72 6.33 21.75
C GLU A 251 4.28 5.72 20.44
N VAL A 252 5.22 4.78 20.53
CA VAL A 252 5.75 4.06 19.36
C VAL A 252 4.65 3.28 18.64
N TYR A 253 3.85 2.50 19.36
CA TYR A 253 2.77 1.73 18.75
C TYR A 253 1.62 2.61 18.26
N LYS A 254 1.29 3.70 18.98
CA LYS A 254 0.35 4.71 18.54
C LYS A 254 0.76 5.30 17.18
N ASN A 255 2.02 5.70 17.05
CA ASN A 255 2.56 6.26 15.81
C ASN A 255 2.58 5.20 14.69
N ALA A 256 2.92 3.94 14.99
CA ALA A 256 2.89 2.85 14.03
C ALA A 256 1.48 2.61 13.48
N LEU A 257 0.45 2.59 14.34
CA LEU A 257 -0.95 2.45 13.93
C LEU A 257 -1.41 3.64 13.08
N THR A 258 -1.10 4.87 13.50
CA THR A 258 -1.46 6.08 12.74
C THR A 258 -0.84 6.05 11.35
N THR A 259 0.44 5.68 11.25
CA THR A 259 1.13 5.55 9.95
C THR A 259 0.48 4.47 9.07
N GLN A 260 0.17 3.29 9.61
CA GLN A 260 -0.50 2.22 8.85
C GLN A 260 -1.89 2.64 8.34
N ILE A 261 -2.65 3.40 9.15
CA ILE A 261 -3.95 3.94 8.77
C ILE A 261 -3.81 4.97 7.63
N GLU A 262 -2.81 5.83 7.70
CA GLU A 262 -2.55 6.85 6.69
C GLU A 262 -2.05 6.24 5.37
N GLU A 263 -1.11 5.32 5.42
CA GLU A 263 -0.58 4.61 4.25
C GLU A 263 -1.66 3.80 3.53
N GLY A 264 -2.48 3.06 4.27
CA GLY A 264 -3.61 2.32 3.72
C GLY A 264 -4.69 3.21 3.09
N GLY A 265 -4.84 4.45 3.58
CA GLY A 265 -5.73 5.47 3.00
C GLY A 265 -5.23 6.05 1.68
N ILE A 266 -3.95 5.92 1.34
CA ILE A 266 -3.36 6.41 0.09
C ILE A 266 -3.67 5.47 -1.09
N TYR A 267 -3.94 4.20 -0.81
CA TYR A 267 -4.25 3.16 -1.82
C TYR A 267 -5.75 2.85 -1.95
N SER A 268 -6.61 3.59 -1.23
CA SER A 268 -8.07 3.38 -1.22
C SER A 268 -8.83 4.42 -2.08
#